data_d99f8f3ae27a300848b84a5527d86170
#
_entry.id   d99f8f3ae27a300848b84a5527d86170
#
_cell.length_a   1.000
_cell.length_b   1.000
_cell.length_c   1.000
_cell.angle_alpha   90.00
_cell.angle_beta   90.00
_cell.angle_gamma   90.00
#
_symmetry.space_group_name_H-M   'P 1'
#
loop_
_entity.id
_entity.type
_entity.pdbx_description
1 polymer ?
#
loop_
_entity_poly.entity_id
_entity_poly.type
_entity_poly.pdbx_seq_one_letter_code
_entity_poly.pdbx_strand_id
1 'polypeptide(L)'
;MDVIKQKIVQGATEQFMLYGVKSVTMDDIAAALGMSKRTIYEHFTNKKELLVAVVEYIHYQQDCEERRMAENAETILDEFFDMFNALDDRYQNMGKFTFEVGKYYPEVYEEKYHGYHEKAIERLKERMRKGMEQGVILPTLNLEFSTYMLLEMVYNVITRRRRIIQMHIPITDAFKYTIVYLLRGFSTDRGIRIIDEKTKNWKYSVI
;
A
#
# COMPACT_ATOMS: atom_id res chain seq x y z
N MET A 1 -12.64 -11.24 -16.24
CA MET A 1 -13.05 -9.89 -16.69
C MET A 1 -12.81 -9.82 -18.18
N ASP A 2 -13.71 -9.21 -18.95
CA ASP A 2 -13.55 -8.99 -20.39
C ASP A 2 -12.24 -8.21 -20.66
N VAL A 3 -11.51 -8.54 -21.72
CA VAL A 3 -10.20 -7.96 -22.07
C VAL A 3 -10.28 -6.44 -22.24
N ILE A 4 -11.36 -5.94 -22.85
CA ILE A 4 -11.57 -4.50 -23.04
C ILE A 4 -11.82 -3.83 -21.69
N LYS A 5 -12.67 -4.40 -20.86
CA LYS A 5 -12.96 -3.91 -19.50
C LYS A 5 -11.68 -3.85 -18.64
N GLN A 6 -10.83 -4.87 -18.73
CA GLN A 6 -9.54 -4.89 -18.03
C GLN A 6 -8.61 -3.77 -18.51
N LYS A 7 -8.50 -3.56 -19.82
CA LYS A 7 -7.69 -2.48 -20.41
C LYS A 7 -8.17 -1.10 -19.97
N ILE A 8 -9.50 -0.90 -19.89
CA ILE A 8 -10.07 0.36 -19.39
C ILE A 8 -9.69 0.59 -17.92
N VAL A 9 -9.83 -0.43 -17.06
CA VAL A 9 -9.49 -0.33 -15.63
C VAL A 9 -8.00 -0.03 -15.43
N GLN A 10 -7.12 -0.70 -16.17
CA GLN A 10 -5.67 -0.45 -16.09
C GLN A 10 -5.32 0.98 -16.50
N GLY A 11 -5.81 1.44 -17.65
CA GLY A 11 -5.54 2.81 -18.11
C GLY A 11 -6.17 3.87 -17.20
N ALA A 12 -7.38 3.62 -16.68
CA ALA A 12 -7.99 4.51 -15.69
C ALA A 12 -7.18 4.57 -14.39
N THR A 13 -6.61 3.44 -13.95
CA THR A 13 -5.72 3.40 -12.78
C THR A 13 -4.52 4.31 -12.98
N GLU A 14 -3.84 4.23 -14.11
CA GLU A 14 -2.71 5.09 -14.45
C GLU A 14 -3.10 6.57 -14.46
N GLN A 15 -4.22 6.91 -15.12
CA GLN A 15 -4.70 8.30 -15.21
C GLN A 15 -5.06 8.85 -13.81
N PHE A 16 -5.76 8.09 -12.99
CA PHE A 16 -6.12 8.52 -11.64
C PHE A 16 -4.90 8.67 -10.72
N MET A 17 -3.91 7.80 -10.85
CA MET A 17 -2.67 7.88 -10.07
C MET A 17 -1.83 9.11 -10.46
N LEU A 18 -1.72 9.42 -11.75
CA LEU A 18 -0.91 10.54 -12.24
C LEU A 18 -1.57 11.89 -12.01
N TYR A 19 -2.84 12.01 -12.38
CA TYR A 19 -3.52 13.29 -12.45
C TYR A 19 -4.54 13.53 -11.34
N GLY A 20 -4.86 12.48 -10.58
CA GLY A 20 -5.83 12.53 -9.47
C GLY A 20 -7.25 12.19 -9.90
N VAL A 21 -7.99 11.58 -8.97
CA VAL A 21 -9.37 11.14 -9.19
C VAL A 21 -10.31 12.30 -9.52
N LYS A 22 -10.11 13.46 -8.89
CA LYS A 22 -11.00 14.63 -9.12
C LYS A 22 -10.89 15.15 -10.53
N SER A 23 -9.67 15.29 -11.05
CA SER A 23 -9.36 15.99 -12.31
C SER A 23 -9.70 15.17 -13.56
N VAL A 24 -9.47 13.88 -13.52
CA VAL A 24 -9.63 12.98 -14.67
C VAL A 24 -11.10 12.73 -14.98
N THR A 25 -11.51 12.88 -16.23
CA THR A 25 -12.86 12.59 -16.74
C THR A 25 -12.91 11.27 -17.51
N MET A 26 -14.11 10.77 -17.79
CA MET A 26 -14.31 9.60 -18.69
C MET A 26 -13.75 9.87 -20.10
N ASP A 27 -13.82 11.12 -20.54
CA ASP A 27 -13.30 11.56 -21.84
C ASP A 27 -11.78 11.52 -21.90
N ASP A 28 -11.11 11.94 -20.81
CA ASP A 28 -9.65 11.89 -20.69
C ASP A 28 -9.16 10.44 -20.74
N ILE A 29 -9.89 9.53 -20.07
CA ILE A 29 -9.57 8.10 -20.11
C ILE A 29 -9.74 7.52 -21.52
N ALA A 30 -10.83 7.87 -22.21
CA ALA A 30 -11.05 7.44 -23.59
C ALA A 30 -9.93 7.92 -24.50
N ALA A 31 -9.55 9.19 -24.40
CA ALA A 31 -8.46 9.78 -25.17
C ALA A 31 -7.11 9.11 -24.88
N ALA A 32 -6.77 8.89 -23.60
CA ALA A 32 -5.53 8.24 -23.18
C ALA A 32 -5.40 6.79 -23.71
N LEU A 33 -6.53 6.08 -23.82
CA LEU A 33 -6.58 4.71 -24.31
C LEU A 33 -6.73 4.58 -25.84
N GLY A 34 -6.94 5.71 -26.54
CA GLY A 34 -7.26 5.69 -27.97
C GLY A 34 -8.59 4.98 -28.27
N MET A 35 -9.52 5.01 -27.31
CA MET A 35 -10.84 4.40 -27.43
C MET A 35 -11.93 5.44 -27.67
N SER A 36 -13.03 5.04 -28.30
CA SER A 36 -14.20 5.91 -28.40
C SER A 36 -14.85 6.11 -27.01
N LYS A 37 -15.44 7.29 -26.76
CA LYS A 37 -16.26 7.52 -25.55
C LYS A 37 -17.34 6.45 -25.41
N ARG A 38 -17.98 6.09 -26.52
CA ARG A 38 -19.01 5.05 -26.57
C ARG A 38 -18.49 3.72 -25.99
N THR A 39 -17.30 3.30 -26.39
CA THR A 39 -16.67 2.06 -25.88
C THR A 39 -16.49 2.11 -24.36
N ILE A 40 -16.05 3.24 -23.81
CA ILE A 40 -15.92 3.37 -22.35
C ILE A 40 -17.28 3.26 -21.67
N TYR A 41 -18.30 3.97 -22.18
CA TYR A 41 -19.65 3.98 -21.60
C TYR A 41 -20.43 2.67 -21.79
N GLU A 42 -20.06 1.82 -22.76
CA GLU A 42 -20.60 0.46 -22.92
C GLU A 42 -20.14 -0.47 -21.76
N HIS A 43 -18.98 -0.19 -21.15
CA HIS A 43 -18.42 -0.99 -20.04
C HIS A 43 -18.62 -0.38 -18.65
N PHE A 44 -18.71 0.93 -18.57
CA PHE A 44 -18.88 1.66 -17.30
C PHE A 44 -19.85 2.84 -17.50
N THR A 45 -20.96 2.80 -16.83
CA THR A 45 -22.03 3.81 -16.99
C THR A 45 -21.62 5.21 -16.50
N ASN A 46 -20.67 5.27 -15.56
CA ASN A 46 -20.17 6.51 -14.99
C ASN A 46 -18.79 6.33 -14.32
N LYS A 47 -18.18 7.45 -13.98
CA LYS A 47 -16.85 7.48 -13.35
C LYS A 47 -16.79 6.77 -12.00
N LYS A 48 -17.88 6.80 -11.23
CA LYS A 48 -17.96 6.13 -9.93
C LYS A 48 -17.86 4.61 -10.09
N GLU A 49 -18.59 4.03 -11.04
CA GLU A 49 -18.53 2.61 -11.35
C GLU A 49 -17.12 2.18 -11.80
N LEU A 50 -16.50 2.99 -12.66
CA LEU A 50 -15.11 2.75 -13.07
C LEU A 50 -14.14 2.87 -11.88
N LEU A 51 -14.34 3.86 -10.99
CA LEU A 51 -13.51 4.04 -9.80
C LEU A 51 -13.60 2.84 -8.85
N VAL A 52 -14.80 2.27 -8.66
CA VAL A 52 -14.98 1.02 -7.88
C VAL A 52 -14.12 -0.10 -8.47
N ALA A 53 -14.18 -0.31 -9.79
CA ALA A 53 -13.40 -1.33 -10.46
C ALA A 53 -11.87 -1.07 -10.37
N VAL A 54 -11.46 0.20 -10.40
CA VAL A 54 -10.05 0.61 -10.22
C VAL A 54 -9.57 0.29 -8.80
N VAL A 55 -10.36 0.59 -7.77
CA VAL A 55 -10.01 0.27 -6.37
C VAL A 55 -9.89 -1.24 -6.18
N GLU A 56 -10.83 -2.02 -6.69
CA GLU A 56 -10.79 -3.49 -6.64
C GLU A 56 -9.56 -4.06 -7.38
N TYR A 57 -9.21 -3.48 -8.53
CA TYR A 57 -8.03 -3.87 -9.29
C TYR A 57 -6.73 -3.58 -8.52
N ILE A 58 -6.63 -2.41 -7.88
CA ILE A 58 -5.48 -2.05 -7.06
C ILE A 58 -5.33 -3.03 -5.88
N HIS A 59 -6.41 -3.32 -5.15
CA HIS A 59 -6.38 -4.28 -4.06
C HIS A 59 -5.98 -5.68 -4.52
N TYR A 60 -6.50 -6.12 -5.67
CA TYR A 60 -6.12 -7.41 -6.25
C TYR A 60 -4.63 -7.48 -6.61
N GLN A 61 -4.08 -6.41 -7.21
CA GLN A 61 -2.66 -6.33 -7.53
C GLN A 61 -1.78 -6.36 -6.27
N GLN A 62 -2.20 -5.65 -5.22
CA GLN A 62 -1.52 -5.68 -3.93
C GLN A 62 -1.51 -7.09 -3.32
N ASP A 63 -2.66 -7.76 -3.30
CA ASP A 63 -2.78 -9.13 -2.78
C ASP A 63 -1.93 -10.14 -3.58
N CYS A 64 -1.78 -9.95 -4.89
CA CYS A 64 -0.91 -10.80 -5.73
C CYS A 64 0.58 -10.55 -5.43
N GLU A 65 0.98 -9.28 -5.28
CA GLU A 65 2.37 -8.91 -4.94
C GLU A 65 2.75 -9.42 -3.54
N GLU A 66 1.88 -9.22 -2.55
CA GLU A 66 2.09 -9.72 -1.18
C GLU A 66 2.28 -11.24 -1.15
N ARG A 67 1.45 -11.99 -1.88
CA ARG A 67 1.60 -13.45 -1.98
C ARG A 67 2.93 -13.86 -2.60
N ARG A 68 3.32 -13.21 -3.71
CA ARG A 68 4.59 -13.49 -4.38
C ARG A 68 5.79 -13.22 -3.47
N MET A 69 5.75 -12.14 -2.67
CA MET A 69 6.81 -11.83 -1.71
C MET A 69 6.86 -12.87 -0.61
N ALA A 70 5.71 -13.27 -0.06
CA ALA A 70 5.62 -14.30 0.97
C ALA A 70 6.15 -15.68 0.51
N GLU A 71 5.95 -16.04 -0.77
CA GLU A 71 6.45 -17.29 -1.34
C GLU A 71 7.99 -17.32 -1.50
N ASN A 72 8.62 -16.16 -1.69
CA ASN A 72 10.05 -16.04 -1.91
C ASN A 72 10.85 -15.68 -0.64
N ALA A 73 10.18 -15.31 0.45
CA ALA A 73 10.80 -14.89 1.68
C ALA A 73 11.22 -16.07 2.57
N GLU A 74 12.43 -16.06 3.10
CA GLU A 74 12.89 -17.06 4.07
C GLU A 74 12.22 -16.83 5.44
N THR A 75 12.11 -15.59 5.84
CA THR A 75 11.45 -15.18 7.08
C THR A 75 10.41 -14.08 6.82
N ILE A 76 9.53 -13.87 7.81
CA ILE A 76 8.58 -12.77 7.76
C ILE A 76 9.28 -11.39 7.66
N LEU A 77 10.48 -11.27 8.20
CA LEU A 77 11.25 -10.03 8.09
C LEU A 77 11.73 -9.78 6.67
N ASP A 78 12.13 -10.83 5.93
CA ASP A 78 12.45 -10.74 4.50
C ASP A 78 11.24 -10.26 3.70
N GLU A 79 10.06 -10.85 3.96
CA GLU A 79 8.80 -10.43 3.34
C GLU A 79 8.51 -8.95 3.60
N PHE A 80 8.65 -8.48 4.84
CA PHE A 80 8.47 -7.07 5.18
C PHE A 80 9.44 -6.16 4.44
N PHE A 81 10.71 -6.52 4.34
CA PHE A 81 11.70 -5.71 3.62
C PHE A 81 11.47 -5.70 2.11
N ASP A 82 11.02 -6.80 1.52
CA ASP A 82 10.68 -6.87 0.09
C ASP A 82 9.44 -6.01 -0.22
N MET A 83 8.41 -6.06 0.62
CA MET A 83 7.27 -5.14 0.56
C MET A 83 7.73 -3.69 0.63
N PHE A 84 8.68 -3.38 1.52
CA PHE A 84 9.24 -2.06 1.68
C PHE A 84 9.93 -1.52 0.44
N ASN A 85 10.81 -2.34 -0.15
CA ASN A 85 11.57 -1.96 -1.33
C ASN A 85 10.66 -1.75 -2.54
N ALA A 86 9.52 -2.47 -2.59
CA ALA A 86 8.50 -2.28 -3.62
C ALA A 86 7.66 -1.00 -3.44
N LEU A 87 7.72 -0.37 -2.25
CA LEU A 87 6.87 0.77 -1.92
C LEU A 87 7.36 2.13 -2.44
N ASP A 88 8.63 2.27 -2.85
CA ASP A 88 9.31 3.55 -2.98
C ASP A 88 8.65 4.50 -4.01
N ASP A 89 8.24 4.04 -5.18
CA ASP A 89 7.65 4.91 -6.22
C ASP A 89 6.10 4.90 -6.26
N ARG A 90 5.47 3.79 -5.93
CA ARG A 90 4.01 3.63 -6.06
C ARG A 90 3.24 4.33 -4.95
N TYR A 91 3.80 4.40 -3.73
CA TYR A 91 3.06 4.89 -2.55
C TYR A 91 2.89 6.40 -2.49
N GLN A 92 3.72 7.19 -3.15
CA GLN A 92 3.49 8.64 -3.21
C GLN A 92 2.15 8.96 -3.91
N ASN A 93 1.85 8.23 -4.98
CA ASN A 93 0.61 8.40 -5.73
C ASN A 93 -0.57 7.70 -5.05
N MET A 94 -0.35 6.54 -4.40
CA MET A 94 -1.38 5.80 -3.70
C MET A 94 -1.99 6.59 -2.53
N GLY A 95 -1.17 7.23 -1.69
CA GLY A 95 -1.68 8.06 -0.58
C GLY A 95 -2.54 9.23 -1.05
N LYS A 96 -2.14 9.88 -2.16
CA LYS A 96 -2.96 10.93 -2.80
C LYS A 96 -4.25 10.35 -3.35
N PHE A 97 -4.18 9.23 -4.07
CA PHE A 97 -5.34 8.55 -4.64
C PHE A 97 -6.35 8.18 -3.55
N THR A 98 -5.91 7.47 -2.50
CA THR A 98 -6.76 7.06 -1.38
C THR A 98 -7.41 8.26 -0.68
N PHE A 99 -6.63 9.33 -0.44
CA PHE A 99 -7.16 10.58 0.13
C PHE A 99 -8.25 11.21 -0.77
N GLU A 100 -8.03 11.27 -2.09
CA GLU A 100 -9.01 11.82 -3.02
C GLU A 100 -10.26 10.95 -3.13
N VAL A 101 -10.13 9.62 -3.11
CA VAL A 101 -11.28 8.70 -3.05
C VAL A 101 -12.12 8.98 -1.81
N GLY A 102 -11.50 9.02 -0.62
CA GLY A 102 -12.22 9.31 0.63
C GLY A 102 -12.89 10.69 0.65
N LYS A 103 -12.24 11.68 0.03
CA LYS A 103 -12.77 13.07 -0.01
C LYS A 103 -13.91 13.27 -1.00
N TYR A 104 -13.84 12.68 -2.20
CA TYR A 104 -14.76 12.96 -3.30
C TYR A 104 -15.75 11.83 -3.58
N TYR A 105 -15.47 10.62 -3.09
CA TYR A 105 -16.30 9.42 -3.23
C TYR A 105 -16.34 8.64 -1.92
N PRO A 106 -16.83 9.26 -0.81
CA PRO A 106 -16.78 8.65 0.52
C PRO A 106 -17.50 7.30 0.58
N GLU A 107 -18.57 7.13 -0.18
CA GLU A 107 -19.29 5.87 -0.27
C GLU A 107 -18.46 4.73 -0.91
N VAL A 108 -17.59 5.04 -1.89
CA VAL A 108 -16.66 4.07 -2.48
C VAL A 108 -15.55 3.74 -1.47
N TYR A 109 -15.10 4.75 -0.74
CA TYR A 109 -14.11 4.57 0.31
C TYR A 109 -14.63 3.62 1.40
N GLU A 110 -15.78 3.90 1.98
CA GLU A 110 -16.39 3.08 3.03
C GLU A 110 -16.64 1.65 2.56
N GLU A 111 -17.20 1.47 1.37
CA GLU A 111 -17.52 0.15 0.83
C GLU A 111 -16.27 -0.70 0.53
N LYS A 112 -15.23 -0.11 -0.07
CA LYS A 112 -14.10 -0.88 -0.61
C LYS A 112 -12.87 -0.88 0.29
N TYR A 113 -12.61 0.20 1.03
CA TYR A 113 -11.42 0.28 1.88
C TYR A 113 -11.65 -0.28 3.28
N HIS A 114 -12.85 -0.16 3.84
CA HIS A 114 -13.12 -0.68 5.20
C HIS A 114 -12.89 -2.19 5.27
N GLY A 115 -13.57 -2.96 4.43
CA GLY A 115 -13.39 -4.42 4.39
C GLY A 115 -11.99 -4.87 3.95
N TYR A 116 -11.30 -4.09 3.11
CA TYR A 116 -9.91 -4.37 2.74
C TYR A 116 -8.96 -4.15 3.91
N HIS A 117 -9.18 -3.09 4.68
CA HIS A 117 -8.38 -2.76 5.87
C HIS A 117 -8.50 -3.85 6.95
N GLU A 118 -9.70 -4.33 7.23
CA GLU A 118 -9.90 -5.44 8.17
C GLU A 118 -9.14 -6.71 7.73
N LYS A 119 -9.23 -7.07 6.44
CA LYS A 119 -8.45 -8.18 5.88
C LYS A 119 -6.95 -7.97 5.98
N ALA A 120 -6.47 -6.74 5.78
CA ALA A 120 -5.06 -6.40 5.91
C ALA A 120 -4.57 -6.56 7.36
N ILE A 121 -5.39 -6.19 8.34
CA ILE A 121 -5.11 -6.42 9.76
C ILE A 121 -4.95 -7.92 10.04
N GLU A 122 -5.90 -8.74 9.62
CA GLU A 122 -5.83 -10.18 9.85
C GLU A 122 -4.62 -10.83 9.15
N ARG A 123 -4.31 -10.42 7.91
CA ARG A 123 -3.10 -10.88 7.21
C ARG A 123 -1.83 -10.49 7.97
N LEU A 124 -1.76 -9.27 8.50
CA LEU A 124 -0.60 -8.83 9.27
C LEU A 124 -0.46 -9.58 10.59
N LYS A 125 -1.57 -9.85 11.29
CA LYS A 125 -1.58 -10.69 12.49
C LYS A 125 -1.02 -12.09 12.20
N GLU A 126 -1.45 -12.68 11.09
CA GLU A 126 -0.98 -14.01 10.69
C GLU A 126 0.52 -14.01 10.37
N ARG A 127 1.01 -12.98 9.68
CA ARG A 127 2.45 -12.79 9.45
C ARG A 127 3.23 -12.64 10.75
N MET A 128 2.75 -11.83 11.68
CA MET A 128 3.39 -11.66 12.98
C MET A 128 3.43 -12.98 13.77
N ARG A 129 2.36 -13.79 13.72
CA ARG A 129 2.30 -15.12 14.34
C ARG A 129 3.33 -16.06 13.73
N LYS A 130 3.41 -16.11 12.39
CA LYS A 130 4.44 -16.86 11.66
C LYS A 130 5.86 -16.42 12.06
N GLY A 131 6.08 -15.13 12.27
CA GLY A 131 7.36 -14.60 12.76
C GLY A 131 7.71 -15.04 14.17
N MET A 132 6.72 -15.19 15.06
CA MET A 132 6.90 -15.78 16.39
C MET A 132 7.30 -17.26 16.29
N GLU A 133 6.64 -18.03 15.43
CA GLU A 133 6.96 -19.44 15.18
C GLU A 133 8.37 -19.63 14.57
N GLN A 134 8.77 -18.73 13.69
CA GLN A 134 10.13 -18.67 13.13
C GLN A 134 11.19 -18.22 14.15
N GLY A 135 10.81 -17.74 15.33
CA GLY A 135 11.69 -17.23 16.35
C GLY A 135 12.39 -15.91 15.98
N VAL A 136 11.83 -15.14 15.05
CA VAL A 136 12.35 -13.81 14.66
C VAL A 136 11.55 -12.67 15.28
N ILE A 137 10.30 -12.91 15.67
CA ILE A 137 9.44 -11.99 16.42
C ILE A 137 9.29 -12.47 17.87
N LEU A 138 9.24 -11.54 18.81
CA LEU A 138 9.10 -11.83 20.24
C LEU A 138 7.76 -12.54 20.54
N PRO A 139 7.76 -13.73 21.17
CA PRO A 139 6.54 -14.46 21.49
C PRO A 139 5.70 -13.79 22.58
N THR A 140 6.27 -12.80 23.28
CA THR A 140 5.62 -12.06 24.37
C THR A 140 4.84 -10.83 23.91
N LEU A 141 4.87 -10.53 22.60
CA LEU A 141 4.13 -9.37 22.07
C LEU A 141 2.62 -9.57 22.20
N ASN A 142 1.94 -8.50 22.59
CA ASN A 142 0.50 -8.41 22.36
C ASN A 142 0.25 -8.22 20.87
N LEU A 143 -0.15 -9.30 20.20
CA LEU A 143 -0.29 -9.36 18.74
C LEU A 143 -1.29 -8.32 18.23
N GLU A 144 -2.42 -8.15 18.91
CA GLU A 144 -3.46 -7.17 18.56
C GLU A 144 -2.91 -5.75 18.56
N PHE A 145 -2.29 -5.36 19.68
CA PHE A 145 -1.75 -4.03 19.87
C PHE A 145 -0.55 -3.74 18.95
N SER A 146 0.34 -4.70 18.77
CA SER A 146 1.53 -4.55 17.91
C SER A 146 1.15 -4.40 16.45
N THR A 147 0.16 -5.18 15.98
CA THR A 147 -0.40 -5.06 14.64
C THR A 147 -1.03 -3.70 14.42
N TYR A 148 -1.86 -3.26 15.37
CA TYR A 148 -2.48 -1.94 15.34
C TYR A 148 -1.42 -0.82 15.29
N MET A 149 -0.42 -0.86 16.15
CA MET A 149 0.66 0.12 16.16
C MET A 149 1.39 0.19 14.83
N LEU A 150 1.74 -0.96 14.23
CA LEU A 150 2.45 -1.00 12.96
C LEU A 150 1.63 -0.33 11.85
N LEU A 151 0.36 -0.68 11.73
CA LEU A 151 -0.53 -0.11 10.72
C LEU A 151 -0.77 1.38 10.92
N GLU A 152 -1.06 1.82 12.15
CA GLU A 152 -1.29 3.24 12.46
C GLU A 152 -0.06 4.10 12.20
N MET A 153 1.13 3.63 12.56
CA MET A 153 2.36 4.39 12.32
C MET A 153 2.65 4.51 10.83
N VAL A 154 2.50 3.44 10.06
CA VAL A 154 2.63 3.45 8.60
C VAL A 154 1.60 4.41 7.98
N TYR A 155 0.33 4.29 8.37
CA TYR A 155 -0.74 5.17 7.90
C TYR A 155 -0.45 6.64 8.20
N ASN A 156 0.01 6.96 9.42
CA ASN A 156 0.35 8.33 9.81
C ASN A 156 1.51 8.92 8.97
N VAL A 157 2.55 8.14 8.66
CA VAL A 157 3.65 8.60 7.80
C VAL A 157 3.14 8.91 6.39
N ILE A 158 2.24 8.09 5.86
CA ILE A 158 1.69 8.27 4.51
C ILE A 158 0.73 9.47 4.43
N THR A 159 -0.12 9.66 5.44
CA THR A 159 -1.21 10.63 5.39
C THR A 159 -0.89 11.98 6.03
N ARG A 160 -0.08 12.01 7.10
CA ARG A 160 0.23 13.23 7.86
C ARG A 160 1.59 13.85 7.48
N ARG A 161 1.89 13.89 6.20
CA ARG A 161 3.19 14.31 5.62
C ARG A 161 3.66 15.69 6.08
N ARG A 162 2.75 16.64 6.35
CA ARG A 162 3.11 18.04 6.65
C ARG A 162 4.13 18.17 7.79
N ARG A 163 3.96 17.40 8.86
CA ARG A 163 4.84 17.45 10.03
C ARG A 163 6.22 16.86 9.73
N ILE A 164 6.27 15.77 8.95
CA ILE A 164 7.51 15.11 8.53
C ILE A 164 8.30 16.03 7.59
N ILE A 165 7.61 16.68 6.63
CA ILE A 165 8.23 17.66 5.73
C ILE A 165 8.82 18.83 6.51
N GLN A 166 8.18 19.29 7.58
CA GLN A 166 8.72 20.34 8.46
C GLN A 166 10.01 19.91 9.19
N MET A 167 10.23 18.62 9.36
CA MET A 167 11.45 18.05 9.94
C MET A 167 12.58 17.89 8.92
N HIS A 168 12.35 18.27 7.65
CA HIS A 168 13.28 18.09 6.51
C HIS A 168 13.68 16.63 6.27
N ILE A 169 12.87 15.67 6.69
CA ILE A 169 13.08 14.24 6.46
C ILE A 169 12.32 13.85 5.19
N PRO A 170 12.98 13.24 4.19
CA PRO A 170 12.27 12.63 3.05
C PRO A 170 11.23 11.61 3.54
N ILE A 171 10.05 11.61 2.92
CA ILE A 171 8.96 10.70 3.34
C ILE A 171 9.38 9.23 3.27
N THR A 172 10.17 8.87 2.26
CA THR A 172 10.77 7.54 2.11
C THR A 172 11.63 7.15 3.30
N ASP A 173 12.45 8.08 3.79
CA ASP A 173 13.31 7.84 4.96
C ASP A 173 12.48 7.76 6.24
N ALA A 174 11.50 8.66 6.41
CA ALA A 174 10.59 8.62 7.57
C ALA A 174 9.84 7.27 7.64
N PHE A 175 9.45 6.75 6.49
CA PHE A 175 8.83 5.45 6.38
C PHE A 175 9.81 4.33 6.77
N LYS A 176 11.03 4.32 6.23
CA LYS A 176 12.12 3.39 6.58
C LYS A 176 12.39 3.41 8.09
N TYR A 177 12.57 4.59 8.68
CA TYR A 177 12.77 4.72 10.13
C TYR A 177 11.61 4.11 10.93
N THR A 178 10.37 4.44 10.58
CA THR A 178 9.20 3.96 11.31
C THR A 178 9.19 2.45 11.39
N ILE A 179 9.41 1.77 10.27
CA ILE A 179 9.36 0.31 10.24
C ILE A 179 10.56 -0.32 10.93
N VAL A 180 11.77 0.14 10.66
CA VAL A 180 12.96 -0.42 11.30
C VAL A 180 12.84 -0.30 12.82
N TYR A 181 12.39 0.83 13.34
CA TYR A 181 12.27 1.02 14.78
C TYR A 181 11.18 0.12 15.38
N LEU A 182 10.03 -0.02 14.72
CA LEU A 182 8.97 -0.91 15.21
C LEU A 182 9.37 -2.37 15.08
N LEU A 183 9.91 -2.79 13.95
CA LEU A 183 10.34 -4.18 13.76
C LEU A 183 11.46 -4.56 14.74
N ARG A 184 12.43 -3.67 15.00
CA ARG A 184 13.46 -3.93 16.02
C ARG A 184 12.86 -4.08 17.41
N GLY A 185 11.86 -3.26 17.77
CA GLY A 185 11.15 -3.37 19.04
C GLY A 185 10.31 -4.64 19.19
N PHE A 186 9.93 -5.25 18.07
CA PHE A 186 9.12 -6.47 18.02
C PHE A 186 9.95 -7.74 17.85
N SER A 187 11.24 -7.63 17.55
CA SER A 187 12.09 -8.74 17.14
C SER A 187 12.89 -9.34 18.30
N THR A 188 13.17 -10.64 18.20
CA THR A 188 14.19 -11.33 18.99
C THR A 188 15.61 -10.88 18.55
N ASP A 189 16.65 -11.27 19.29
CA ASP A 189 18.04 -11.04 18.87
C ASP A 189 18.34 -11.62 17.48
N ARG A 190 17.72 -12.76 17.12
CA ARG A 190 17.83 -13.33 15.77
C ARG A 190 17.19 -12.42 14.75
N GLY A 191 15.99 -11.90 15.03
CA GLY A 191 15.30 -10.96 14.14
C GLY A 191 16.06 -9.65 13.98
N ILE A 192 16.64 -9.12 15.06
CA ILE A 192 17.47 -7.90 15.02
C ILE A 192 18.68 -8.08 14.08
N ARG A 193 19.37 -9.23 14.12
CA ARG A 193 20.48 -9.50 13.19
C ARG A 193 20.03 -9.50 11.73
N ILE A 194 18.87 -10.06 11.41
CA ILE A 194 18.30 -10.03 10.04
C ILE A 194 18.03 -8.58 9.63
N ILE A 195 17.41 -7.79 10.51
CA ILE A 195 17.11 -6.37 10.24
C ILE A 195 18.42 -5.59 9.98
N ASP A 196 19.44 -5.80 10.79
CA ASP A 196 20.74 -5.11 10.66
C ASP A 196 21.39 -5.45 9.31
N GLU A 197 21.36 -6.70 8.89
CA GLU A 197 21.89 -7.11 7.58
C GLU A 197 21.11 -6.49 6.42
N LYS A 198 19.78 -6.50 6.48
CA LYS A 198 18.91 -5.89 5.45
C LYS A 198 19.07 -4.38 5.34
N THR A 199 19.36 -3.71 6.45
CA THR A 199 19.48 -2.24 6.51
C THR A 199 20.92 -1.73 6.38
N LYS A 200 21.90 -2.61 6.34
CA LYS A 200 23.35 -2.29 6.29
C LYS A 200 23.73 -1.28 5.22
N ASN A 201 23.10 -1.34 4.06
CA ASN A 201 23.38 -0.48 2.92
C ASN A 201 22.42 0.72 2.80
N TRP A 202 21.50 0.88 3.74
CA TRP A 202 20.61 2.02 3.70
C TRP A 202 21.39 3.30 4.04
N LYS A 203 21.48 4.19 3.06
CA LYS A 203 21.95 5.53 3.30
C LYS A 203 20.78 6.33 3.87
N TYR A 204 20.81 6.59 5.15
CA TYR A 204 19.91 7.54 5.77
C TYR A 204 20.42 8.95 5.42
N SER A 205 19.52 9.84 4.99
CA SER A 205 19.86 11.26 4.82
C SER A 205 20.28 11.80 6.19
N VAL A 206 21.57 12.00 6.37
CA VAL A 206 22.08 12.68 7.56
C VAL A 206 21.75 14.15 7.35
N ILE A 207 20.94 14.72 8.25
CA ILE A 207 20.63 16.16 8.29
C ILE A 207 21.88 16.92 8.71
#